data_b184f16b71f834f3164cc462453b64f4
#
_entry.id   b184f16b71f834f3164cc462453b64f4
#
_cell.length_a   1.000
_cell.length_b   1.000
_cell.length_c   1.000
_cell.angle_alpha   90.00
_cell.angle_beta   90.00
_cell.angle_gamma   90.00
#
_symmetry.space_group_name_H-M   'P 1'
#
loop_
_entity.id
_entity.type
_entity.pdbx_description
1 polymer ?
#
loop_
_entity_poly.entity_id
_entity_poly.type
_entity_poly.pdbx_seq_one_letter_code
_entity_poly.pdbx_strand_id
1 'polypeptide(L)'
;MYFTEQHELVRKLAREFAETELTKEILDEVEEKEVFPEEILDKMAKAGFFGIKVPKEYGGQGADARSYVIVMEEFARVSGVASIYVSSPNSLSGGPFLLSGTEEQKRKYLTPVVKGEKKVCFALTEPGAGSDAGGMTTTAVKDGDYYILNGRKTFITMAPLADWAVIYAKTDMTKGTKGISAFVVDMKLPGVSCGKPENKMGVIGCATSDIILDNVRVHKSDLLGEEGKGFINAMKTLDTGRLGVAAQSIGVVQGALDEAIRYAKERKQFGRRIADFQAISFMIADMATKLEAAKNLVYKTAYLMDTHQDASMAASMAKYYAAEVCNEIAGKAVQIHGGYGFIKDYKVERMYRDCRVFTIYEGTSQVQQMVIAGKLLKK
;
A
#
# COMPACT_ATOMS: atom_id res chain seq x y z
N MET A 1 -5.57 -21.26 15.14
CA MET A 1 -6.53 -20.44 14.35
C MET A 1 -6.09 -18.99 14.48
N TYR A 2 -5.86 -18.28 13.36
CA TYR A 2 -5.35 -16.89 13.42
C TYR A 2 -6.43 -15.87 13.82
N PHE A 3 -7.70 -16.17 13.56
CA PHE A 3 -8.80 -15.22 13.69
C PHE A 3 -9.79 -15.62 14.80
N THR A 4 -10.41 -14.61 15.41
CA THR A 4 -11.47 -14.71 16.42
C THR A 4 -12.81 -14.31 15.78
N GLU A 5 -13.92 -14.47 16.52
CA GLU A 5 -15.24 -14.00 16.07
C GLU A 5 -15.26 -12.49 15.75
N GLN A 6 -14.51 -11.68 16.49
CA GLN A 6 -14.39 -10.26 16.23
C GLN A 6 -13.73 -9.99 14.86
N HIS A 7 -12.70 -10.75 14.50
CA HIS A 7 -12.07 -10.65 13.16
C HIS A 7 -13.04 -11.03 12.05
N GLU A 8 -13.91 -12.03 12.26
CA GLU A 8 -14.92 -12.39 11.26
C GLU A 8 -16.01 -11.32 11.11
N LEU A 9 -16.35 -10.58 12.18
CA LEU A 9 -17.22 -9.41 12.08
C LEU A 9 -16.57 -8.28 11.27
N VAL A 10 -15.27 -8.02 11.48
CA VAL A 10 -14.50 -7.06 10.66
C VAL A 10 -14.49 -7.48 9.19
N ARG A 11 -14.28 -8.78 8.91
CA ARG A 11 -14.32 -9.32 7.56
C ARG A 11 -15.68 -9.08 6.89
N LYS A 12 -16.76 -9.39 7.61
CA LYS A 12 -18.12 -9.19 7.11
C LYS A 12 -18.37 -7.72 6.78
N LEU A 13 -18.03 -6.81 7.69
CA LEU A 13 -18.19 -5.37 7.48
C LEU A 13 -17.40 -4.87 6.26
N ALA A 14 -16.12 -5.24 6.17
CA ALA A 14 -15.25 -4.82 5.08
C ALA A 14 -15.74 -5.36 3.72
N ARG A 15 -16.17 -6.63 3.68
CA ARG A 15 -16.73 -7.27 2.49
C ARG A 15 -18.00 -6.59 2.04
N GLU A 16 -18.96 -6.40 2.96
CA GLU A 16 -20.24 -5.75 2.67
C GLU A 16 -20.00 -4.33 2.12
N PHE A 17 -19.15 -3.56 2.75
CA PHE A 17 -18.78 -2.24 2.27
C PHE A 17 -18.17 -2.29 0.86
N ALA A 18 -17.17 -3.15 0.64
CA ALA A 18 -16.48 -3.23 -0.64
C ALA A 18 -17.43 -3.68 -1.77
N GLU A 19 -18.30 -4.65 -1.52
CA GLU A 19 -19.25 -5.16 -2.53
C GLU A 19 -20.37 -4.16 -2.82
N THR A 20 -20.79 -3.34 -1.83
CA THR A 20 -21.88 -2.38 -1.98
C THR A 20 -21.42 -1.05 -2.58
N GLU A 21 -20.27 -0.53 -2.14
CA GLU A 21 -19.82 0.82 -2.51
C GLU A 21 -18.86 0.82 -3.70
N LEU A 22 -18.13 -0.28 -3.95
CA LEU A 22 -17.18 -0.39 -5.06
C LEU A 22 -17.81 -1.17 -6.22
N THR A 23 -18.95 -0.69 -6.73
CA THR A 23 -19.65 -1.32 -7.83
C THR A 23 -18.85 -1.25 -9.14
N LYS A 24 -19.24 -2.04 -10.14
CA LYS A 24 -18.59 -2.01 -11.46
C LYS A 24 -18.62 -0.60 -12.05
N GLU A 25 -19.76 0.09 -11.95
CA GLU A 25 -19.98 1.43 -12.48
C GLU A 25 -19.02 2.45 -11.86
N ILE A 26 -18.87 2.41 -10.53
CA ILE A 26 -17.91 3.27 -9.81
C ILE A 26 -16.47 2.97 -10.26
N LEU A 27 -16.12 1.69 -10.37
CA LEU A 27 -14.75 1.33 -10.74
C LEU A 27 -14.43 1.61 -12.22
N ASP A 28 -15.42 1.54 -13.11
CA ASP A 28 -15.27 1.94 -14.50
C ASP A 28 -15.13 3.46 -14.62
N GLU A 29 -15.87 4.24 -13.82
CA GLU A 29 -15.70 5.68 -13.71
C GLU A 29 -14.30 6.09 -13.22
N VAL A 30 -13.76 5.36 -12.21
CA VAL A 30 -12.39 5.56 -11.72
C VAL A 30 -11.36 5.34 -12.83
N GLU A 31 -11.52 4.29 -13.64
CA GLU A 31 -10.64 4.02 -14.79
C GLU A 31 -10.74 5.10 -15.88
N GLU A 32 -11.94 5.61 -16.14
CA GLU A 32 -12.16 6.63 -17.18
C GLU A 32 -11.64 8.00 -16.75
N LYS A 33 -11.96 8.43 -15.52
CA LYS A 33 -11.61 9.76 -15.01
C LYS A 33 -10.22 9.82 -14.37
N GLU A 34 -9.58 8.68 -14.13
CA GLU A 34 -8.30 8.54 -13.41
C GLU A 34 -8.34 9.15 -11.99
N VAL A 35 -9.53 9.28 -11.40
CA VAL A 35 -9.77 9.88 -10.08
C VAL A 35 -10.67 8.98 -9.25
N PHE A 36 -10.29 8.75 -8.00
CA PHE A 36 -11.13 8.02 -7.06
C PHE A 36 -12.15 8.96 -6.41
N PRO A 37 -13.46 8.62 -6.36
CA PRO A 37 -14.51 9.51 -5.88
C PRO A 37 -14.34 9.90 -4.40
N GLU A 38 -14.33 11.19 -4.10
CA GLU A 38 -14.24 11.70 -2.71
C GLU A 38 -15.40 11.20 -1.84
N GLU A 39 -16.61 11.05 -2.38
CA GLU A 39 -17.75 10.49 -1.65
C GLU A 39 -17.46 9.09 -1.10
N ILE A 40 -16.78 8.24 -1.87
CA ILE A 40 -16.40 6.90 -1.43
C ILE A 40 -15.30 6.98 -0.36
N LEU A 41 -14.32 7.89 -0.52
CA LEU A 41 -13.30 8.13 0.50
C LEU A 41 -13.91 8.60 1.82
N ASP A 42 -14.89 9.49 1.78
CA ASP A 42 -15.63 9.97 2.95
C ASP A 42 -16.38 8.82 3.65
N LYS A 43 -17.03 7.95 2.88
CA LYS A 43 -17.69 6.75 3.42
C LYS A 43 -16.68 5.80 4.08
N MET A 44 -15.52 5.58 3.44
CA MET A 44 -14.44 4.76 3.99
C MET A 44 -13.90 5.32 5.31
N ALA A 45 -13.70 6.64 5.38
CA ALA A 45 -13.26 7.32 6.60
C ALA A 45 -14.29 7.20 7.73
N LYS A 46 -15.58 7.48 7.45
CA LYS A 46 -16.69 7.35 8.40
C LYS A 46 -16.86 5.92 8.93
N ALA A 47 -16.61 4.92 8.09
CA ALA A 47 -16.62 3.50 8.48
C ALA A 47 -15.35 3.09 9.26
N GLY A 48 -14.38 4.00 9.46
CA GLY A 48 -13.18 3.78 10.27
C GLY A 48 -12.03 3.06 9.55
N PHE A 49 -12.12 2.86 8.24
CA PHE A 49 -11.09 2.14 7.48
C PHE A 49 -9.77 2.90 7.34
N PHE A 50 -9.75 4.22 7.57
CA PHE A 50 -8.52 5.02 7.55
C PHE A 50 -7.73 4.99 8.86
N GLY A 51 -8.28 4.38 9.91
CA GLY A 51 -7.64 4.32 11.22
C GLY A 51 -7.72 2.98 11.91
N ILE A 52 -7.69 1.87 11.19
CA ILE A 52 -7.89 0.52 11.75
C ILE A 52 -6.93 0.26 12.91
N LYS A 53 -5.62 0.47 12.71
CA LYS A 53 -4.58 0.26 13.73
C LYS A 53 -4.26 1.49 14.57
N VAL A 54 -4.78 2.65 14.19
CA VAL A 54 -4.50 3.89 14.90
C VAL A 54 -5.22 3.90 16.24
N PRO A 55 -4.57 4.28 17.34
CA PRO A 55 -5.20 4.37 18.67
C PRO A 55 -6.44 5.27 18.67
N LYS A 56 -7.42 4.92 19.51
CA LYS A 56 -8.69 5.64 19.63
C LYS A 56 -8.53 7.11 20.01
N GLU A 57 -7.49 7.44 20.77
CA GLU A 57 -7.17 8.82 21.19
C GLU A 57 -6.82 9.75 20.02
N TYR A 58 -6.44 9.19 18.85
CA TYR A 58 -6.21 9.92 17.60
C TYR A 58 -7.33 9.72 16.58
N GLY A 59 -8.47 9.15 17.00
CA GLY A 59 -9.65 8.93 16.17
C GLY A 59 -9.69 7.61 15.42
N GLY A 60 -8.73 6.71 15.66
CA GLY A 60 -8.70 5.38 15.06
C GLY A 60 -9.54 4.34 15.79
N GLN A 61 -9.51 3.10 15.29
CA GLN A 61 -10.26 1.96 15.86
C GLN A 61 -9.48 1.24 16.96
N GLY A 62 -8.14 1.41 17.02
CA GLY A 62 -7.28 0.69 17.95
C GLY A 62 -7.31 -0.82 17.76
N ALA A 63 -7.57 -1.27 16.52
CA ALA A 63 -7.59 -2.68 16.18
C ALA A 63 -6.17 -3.20 15.86
N ASP A 64 -6.05 -4.49 15.68
CA ASP A 64 -4.79 -5.19 15.48
C ASP A 64 -4.37 -5.31 14.01
N ALA A 65 -3.18 -5.87 13.75
CA ALA A 65 -2.67 -6.07 12.39
C ALA A 65 -3.48 -7.12 11.62
N ARG A 66 -4.09 -8.10 12.29
CA ARG A 66 -4.98 -9.08 11.65
C ARG A 66 -6.24 -8.43 11.13
N SER A 67 -6.85 -7.52 11.89
CA SER A 67 -7.99 -6.71 11.44
C SER A 67 -7.63 -5.87 10.21
N TYR A 68 -6.44 -5.24 10.22
CA TYR A 68 -5.94 -4.49 9.07
C TYR A 68 -5.77 -5.38 7.82
N VAL A 69 -5.16 -6.55 7.96
CA VAL A 69 -4.98 -7.51 6.85
C VAL A 69 -6.33 -7.94 6.27
N ILE A 70 -7.31 -8.23 7.12
CA ILE A 70 -8.66 -8.61 6.70
C ILE A 70 -9.32 -7.51 5.86
N VAL A 71 -9.27 -6.26 6.32
CA VAL A 71 -9.85 -5.14 5.57
C VAL A 71 -9.14 -4.96 4.24
N MET A 72 -7.80 -5.01 4.22
CA MET A 72 -7.01 -4.93 3.00
C MET A 72 -7.36 -6.03 2.01
N GLU A 73 -7.51 -7.27 2.47
CA GLU A 73 -7.89 -8.43 1.65
C GLU A 73 -9.26 -8.23 1.00
N GLU A 74 -10.28 -7.84 1.79
CA GLU A 74 -11.65 -7.70 1.28
C GLU A 74 -11.80 -6.52 0.31
N PHE A 75 -11.13 -5.38 0.57
CA PHE A 75 -11.10 -4.27 -0.38
C PHE A 75 -10.35 -4.61 -1.66
N ALA A 76 -9.18 -5.23 -1.57
CA ALA A 76 -8.37 -5.59 -2.73
C ALA A 76 -9.02 -6.69 -3.58
N ARG A 77 -9.86 -7.55 -3.00
CA ARG A 77 -10.66 -8.54 -3.72
C ARG A 77 -11.58 -7.89 -4.76
N VAL A 78 -12.05 -6.68 -4.48
CA VAL A 78 -12.92 -5.91 -5.38
C VAL A 78 -12.13 -4.90 -6.20
N SER A 79 -11.19 -4.17 -5.55
CA SER A 79 -10.42 -3.09 -6.18
C SER A 79 -9.03 -2.94 -5.58
N GLY A 80 -8.01 -3.17 -6.41
CA GLY A 80 -6.61 -2.93 -6.03
C GLY A 80 -6.36 -1.47 -5.64
N VAL A 81 -6.98 -0.51 -6.33
CA VAL A 81 -6.81 0.92 -6.04
C VAL A 81 -7.50 1.35 -4.74
N ALA A 82 -8.71 0.85 -4.44
CA ALA A 82 -9.41 1.18 -3.20
C ALA A 82 -8.60 0.73 -1.96
N SER A 83 -7.94 -0.42 -2.04
CA SER A 83 -7.08 -0.90 -0.95
C SER A 83 -5.86 -0.02 -0.70
N ILE A 84 -5.35 0.75 -1.68
CA ILE A 84 -4.28 1.73 -1.48
C ILE A 84 -4.75 2.86 -0.55
N TYR A 85 -5.98 3.34 -0.72
CA TYR A 85 -6.56 4.36 0.15
C TYR A 85 -6.77 3.86 1.58
N VAL A 86 -7.10 2.57 1.77
CA VAL A 86 -7.10 1.94 3.10
C VAL A 86 -5.68 1.81 3.65
N SER A 87 -4.74 1.35 2.82
CA SER A 87 -3.37 1.09 3.25
C SER A 87 -2.65 2.35 3.70
N SER A 88 -2.74 3.43 2.94
CA SER A 88 -1.94 4.63 3.13
C SER A 88 -2.04 5.19 4.56
N PRO A 89 -3.20 5.54 5.12
CA PRO A 89 -3.30 6.07 6.48
C PRO A 89 -2.94 5.04 7.57
N ASN A 90 -3.14 3.75 7.32
CA ASN A 90 -2.83 2.68 8.26
C ASN A 90 -1.35 2.22 8.24
N SER A 91 -0.56 2.64 7.24
CA SER A 91 0.83 2.25 7.08
C SER A 91 1.75 3.43 6.73
N LEU A 92 1.90 3.76 5.43
CA LEU A 92 2.92 4.70 4.97
C LEU A 92 2.68 6.15 5.41
N SER A 93 1.43 6.61 5.41
CA SER A 93 1.12 8.01 5.78
C SER A 93 0.97 8.19 7.29
N GLY A 94 0.36 7.23 7.99
CA GLY A 94 0.14 7.29 9.44
C GLY A 94 1.29 6.71 10.26
N GLY A 95 1.96 5.69 9.75
CA GLY A 95 3.03 4.97 10.44
C GLY A 95 4.18 5.84 10.95
N PRO A 96 4.72 6.76 10.14
CA PRO A 96 5.80 7.66 10.57
C PRO A 96 5.45 8.46 11.84
N PHE A 97 4.21 8.94 11.95
CA PHE A 97 3.73 9.67 13.13
C PHE A 97 3.59 8.77 14.35
N LEU A 98 3.03 7.56 14.19
CA LEU A 98 2.90 6.59 15.28
C LEU A 98 4.25 6.16 15.83
N LEU A 99 5.27 6.03 14.97
CA LEU A 99 6.62 5.60 15.34
C LEU A 99 7.45 6.69 16.00
N SER A 100 7.32 7.94 15.56
CA SER A 100 8.29 9.01 15.91
C SER A 100 7.65 10.36 16.19
N GLY A 101 6.35 10.53 15.96
CA GLY A 101 5.66 11.80 16.17
C GLY A 101 5.49 12.15 17.65
N THR A 102 5.65 13.43 18.00
CA THR A 102 5.22 13.96 19.30
C THR A 102 3.70 13.88 19.43
N GLU A 103 3.18 14.01 20.64
CA GLU A 103 1.72 14.06 20.88
C GLU A 103 1.04 15.20 20.10
N GLU A 104 1.71 16.36 20.04
CA GLU A 104 1.25 17.50 19.26
C GLU A 104 1.20 17.18 17.76
N GLN A 105 2.26 16.56 17.21
CA GLN A 105 2.31 16.16 15.81
C GLN A 105 1.26 15.09 15.47
N LYS A 106 1.04 14.10 16.32
CA LYS A 106 -0.01 13.09 16.13
C LYS A 106 -1.41 13.73 16.09
N ARG A 107 -1.71 14.65 17.01
CA ARG A 107 -2.99 15.36 17.00
C ARG A 107 -3.15 16.29 15.81
N LYS A 108 -2.08 17.02 15.45
CA LYS A 108 -2.08 17.98 14.34
C LYS A 108 -2.19 17.31 12.97
N TYR A 109 -1.46 16.21 12.75
CA TYR A 109 -1.30 15.59 11.44
C TYR A 109 -2.03 14.25 11.29
N LEU A 110 -1.89 13.32 12.25
CA LEU A 110 -2.47 11.99 12.14
C LEU A 110 -3.99 11.97 12.31
N THR A 111 -4.52 12.71 13.30
CA THR A 111 -5.96 12.73 13.60
C THR A 111 -6.80 13.19 12.39
N PRO A 112 -6.49 14.28 11.69
CA PRO A 112 -7.26 14.68 10.50
C PRO A 112 -7.16 13.67 9.34
N VAL A 113 -6.02 12.97 9.21
CA VAL A 113 -5.84 11.93 8.19
C VAL A 113 -6.74 10.73 8.46
N VAL A 114 -6.80 10.28 9.70
CA VAL A 114 -7.67 9.16 10.11
C VAL A 114 -9.15 9.48 9.93
N LYS A 115 -9.53 10.75 10.11
CA LYS A 115 -10.91 11.23 9.87
C LYS A 115 -11.23 11.47 8.39
N GLY A 116 -10.26 11.34 7.48
CA GLY A 116 -10.44 11.65 6.06
C GLY A 116 -10.46 13.14 5.71
N GLU A 117 -10.25 14.03 6.69
CA GLU A 117 -10.27 15.49 6.52
C GLU A 117 -9.04 16.01 5.77
N LYS A 118 -7.92 15.27 5.86
CA LYS A 118 -6.62 15.61 5.30
C LYS A 118 -5.94 14.38 4.70
N LYS A 119 -5.06 14.62 3.73
CA LYS A 119 -4.28 13.58 3.06
C LYS A 119 -2.78 13.81 3.30
N VAL A 120 -2.05 12.73 3.58
CA VAL A 120 -0.59 12.74 3.74
C VAL A 120 0.02 11.74 2.76
N CYS A 121 1.11 12.12 2.11
CA CYS A 121 1.91 11.21 1.31
C CYS A 121 3.27 10.90 1.95
N PHE A 122 3.84 9.73 1.58
CA PHE A 122 5.14 9.26 2.04
C PHE A 122 6.17 9.43 0.93
N ALA A 123 7.15 10.33 1.13
CA ALA A 123 8.05 10.76 0.08
C ALA A 123 9.52 10.39 0.40
N LEU A 124 9.87 9.13 0.14
CA LEU A 124 11.20 8.57 0.32
C LEU A 124 12.00 8.53 -0.99
N THR A 125 11.41 7.97 -2.03
CA THR A 125 12.03 7.60 -3.31
C THR A 125 12.48 8.83 -4.11
N GLU A 126 13.65 8.74 -4.76
CA GLU A 126 14.18 9.74 -5.68
C GLU A 126 14.48 9.13 -7.05
N PRO A 127 14.62 9.93 -8.13
CA PRO A 127 14.97 9.41 -9.44
C PRO A 127 16.23 8.51 -9.46
N GLY A 128 17.22 8.82 -8.62
CA GLY A 128 18.47 8.05 -8.48
C GLY A 128 18.50 7.10 -7.30
N ALA A 129 17.46 7.03 -6.46
CA ALA A 129 17.46 6.31 -5.18
C ALA A 129 16.11 5.64 -4.91
N GLY A 130 15.87 4.51 -5.58
CA GLY A 130 14.70 3.65 -5.35
C GLY A 130 15.04 2.52 -4.36
N SER A 131 15.57 1.39 -4.87
CA SER A 131 16.02 0.27 -4.02
C SER A 131 17.16 0.64 -3.10
N ASP A 132 18.06 1.52 -3.53
CA ASP A 132 19.07 2.15 -2.69
C ASP A 132 18.55 3.46 -2.08
N ALA A 133 17.54 3.36 -1.20
CA ALA A 133 16.97 4.53 -0.55
C ALA A 133 17.98 5.33 0.30
N GLY A 134 19.05 4.69 0.78
CA GLY A 134 20.13 5.35 1.50
C GLY A 134 20.97 6.32 0.64
N GLY A 135 20.96 6.09 -0.68
CA GLY A 135 21.64 6.91 -1.69
C GLY A 135 20.92 8.22 -2.04
N MET A 136 19.81 8.57 -1.37
CA MET A 136 19.08 9.82 -1.63
C MET A 136 19.96 11.05 -1.59
N THR A 137 19.58 12.06 -2.36
CA THR A 137 20.32 13.34 -2.53
C THR A 137 19.59 14.56 -2.03
N THR A 138 18.28 14.46 -1.76
CA THR A 138 17.50 15.55 -1.14
C THR A 138 18.16 15.99 0.16
N THR A 139 18.39 17.28 0.32
CA THR A 139 19.05 17.88 1.49
C THR A 139 18.09 18.65 2.37
N ALA A 140 18.41 18.78 3.66
CA ALA A 140 17.76 19.64 4.61
C ALA A 140 18.85 20.37 5.42
N VAL A 141 19.18 21.60 5.01
CA VAL A 141 20.23 22.41 5.62
C VAL A 141 19.64 23.27 6.74
N LYS A 142 20.23 23.19 7.94
CA LYS A 142 19.76 23.96 9.10
C LYS A 142 20.04 25.45 8.93
N ASP A 143 19.02 26.26 9.18
CA ASP A 143 19.05 27.74 9.16
C ASP A 143 18.28 28.29 10.38
N GLY A 144 18.98 28.46 11.50
CA GLY A 144 18.37 28.86 12.77
C GLY A 144 17.34 27.85 13.27
N ASP A 145 16.10 28.31 13.40
CA ASP A 145 14.95 27.47 13.81
C ASP A 145 14.29 26.74 12.63
N TYR A 146 14.86 26.81 11.45
CA TYR A 146 14.34 26.22 10.23
C TYR A 146 15.34 25.26 9.59
N TYR A 147 14.81 24.46 8.66
CA TYR A 147 15.59 23.70 7.69
C TYR A 147 15.18 24.13 6.28
N ILE A 148 16.15 24.28 5.40
CA ILE A 148 15.94 24.57 3.97
C ILE A 148 16.05 23.27 3.21
N LEU A 149 14.94 22.80 2.63
CA LEU A 149 14.87 21.55 1.89
C LEU A 149 15.03 21.81 0.40
N ASN A 150 15.91 21.03 -0.23
CA ASN A 150 16.14 21.05 -1.68
C ASN A 150 16.23 19.63 -2.22
N GLY A 151 15.51 19.34 -3.32
CA GLY A 151 15.57 18.04 -3.97
C GLY A 151 14.32 17.67 -4.74
N ARG A 152 14.26 16.41 -5.17
CA ARG A 152 13.12 15.87 -5.92
C ARG A 152 12.80 14.46 -5.44
N LYS A 153 11.55 14.23 -5.10
CA LYS A 153 10.99 12.91 -4.80
C LYS A 153 10.17 12.43 -5.99
N THR A 154 10.21 11.15 -6.29
CA THR A 154 9.55 10.58 -7.47
C THR A 154 8.64 9.41 -7.11
N PHE A 155 7.64 9.13 -7.94
CA PHE A 155 6.65 8.08 -7.73
C PHE A 155 5.89 8.19 -6.42
N ILE A 156 5.60 9.43 -5.97
CA ILE A 156 4.92 9.66 -4.70
C ILE A 156 3.41 9.53 -4.88
N THR A 157 2.88 8.45 -4.33
CA THR A 157 1.44 8.15 -4.31
C THR A 157 0.68 9.23 -3.57
N MET A 158 -0.41 9.72 -4.16
CA MET A 158 -1.27 10.80 -3.68
C MET A 158 -0.59 12.18 -3.58
N ALA A 159 0.63 12.39 -4.05
CA ALA A 159 1.30 13.69 -3.94
C ALA A 159 0.47 14.87 -4.46
N PRO A 160 -0.21 14.79 -5.63
CA PRO A 160 -1.03 15.90 -6.12
C PRO A 160 -2.27 16.22 -5.27
N LEU A 161 -2.66 15.30 -4.39
CA LEU A 161 -3.86 15.39 -3.55
C LEU A 161 -3.53 15.64 -2.07
N ALA A 162 -2.24 15.55 -1.70
CA ALA A 162 -1.81 15.60 -0.31
C ALA A 162 -1.82 17.04 0.24
N ASP A 163 -2.28 17.18 1.48
CA ASP A 163 -2.10 18.42 2.26
C ASP A 163 -0.69 18.48 2.83
N TRP A 164 -0.15 17.33 3.25
CA TRP A 164 1.18 17.21 3.83
C TRP A 164 1.95 16.04 3.23
N ALA A 165 3.28 16.16 3.24
CA ALA A 165 4.18 15.08 2.87
C ALA A 165 5.16 14.77 4.01
N VAL A 166 5.37 13.48 4.29
CA VAL A 166 6.52 13.06 5.09
C VAL A 166 7.73 12.92 4.16
N ILE A 167 8.61 13.93 4.20
CA ILE A 167 9.80 14.02 3.35
C ILE A 167 11.03 13.51 4.12
N TYR A 168 11.75 12.57 3.51
CA TYR A 168 13.04 12.11 4.02
C TYR A 168 14.17 12.84 3.28
N ALA A 169 15.05 13.49 4.04
CA ALA A 169 16.15 14.31 3.50
C ALA A 169 17.41 14.17 4.34
N LYS A 170 18.57 14.40 3.73
CA LYS A 170 19.86 14.40 4.43
C LYS A 170 20.10 15.73 5.16
N THR A 171 20.17 15.66 6.47
CA THR A 171 20.66 16.75 7.33
C THR A 171 22.19 16.70 7.49
N ASP A 172 22.81 15.55 7.23
CA ASP A 172 24.26 15.37 7.23
C ASP A 172 24.68 14.40 6.11
N MET A 173 25.29 14.95 5.07
CA MET A 173 25.73 14.19 3.88
C MET A 173 26.87 13.19 4.19
N THR A 174 27.62 13.39 5.29
CA THR A 174 28.80 12.59 5.63
C THR A 174 28.47 11.31 6.40
N LYS A 175 27.26 11.22 6.99
CA LYS A 175 26.85 10.12 7.88
C LYS A 175 26.04 9.02 7.18
N GLY A 176 25.98 9.01 5.84
CA GLY A 176 25.21 8.01 5.09
C GLY A 176 23.75 7.95 5.55
N THR A 177 23.22 6.76 5.87
CA THR A 177 21.84 6.60 6.35
C THR A 177 21.57 7.22 7.73
N LYS A 178 22.61 7.39 8.55
CA LYS A 178 22.51 8.07 9.86
C LYS A 178 22.40 9.61 9.73
N GLY A 179 22.60 10.15 8.55
CA GLY A 179 22.39 11.57 8.26
C GLY A 179 21.02 11.89 7.69
N ILE A 180 20.10 10.90 7.57
CA ILE A 180 18.76 11.08 7.02
C ILE A 180 17.78 11.39 8.15
N SER A 181 17.02 12.47 7.99
CA SER A 181 15.96 12.93 8.89
C SER A 181 14.61 12.91 8.17
N ALA A 182 13.52 12.93 8.92
CA ALA A 182 12.17 12.99 8.39
C ALA A 182 11.51 14.33 8.75
N PHE A 183 10.78 14.91 7.83
CA PHE A 183 10.10 16.21 8.00
C PHE A 183 8.64 16.09 7.55
N VAL A 184 7.74 16.77 8.27
CA VAL A 184 6.37 17.00 7.80
C VAL A 184 6.36 18.31 7.04
N VAL A 185 6.07 18.25 5.75
CA VAL A 185 6.10 19.42 4.86
C VAL A 185 4.68 19.72 4.40
N ASP A 186 4.20 20.94 4.64
CA ASP A 186 2.95 21.43 4.08
C ASP A 186 3.13 21.59 2.56
N MET A 187 2.27 20.97 1.78
CA MET A 187 2.36 20.97 0.32
C MET A 187 2.05 22.34 -0.31
N LYS A 188 1.58 23.30 0.50
CA LYS A 188 1.31 24.68 0.08
C LYS A 188 2.46 25.64 0.39
N LEU A 189 3.56 25.17 1.03
CA LEU A 189 4.71 26.04 1.30
C LEU A 189 5.35 26.55 0.00
N PRO A 190 5.85 27.80 -0.01
CA PRO A 190 6.64 28.31 -1.12
C PRO A 190 7.81 27.39 -1.44
N GLY A 191 8.03 27.12 -2.73
CA GLY A 191 9.06 26.21 -3.21
C GLY A 191 8.65 24.73 -3.31
N VAL A 192 7.46 24.36 -2.81
CA VAL A 192 6.89 23.02 -3.04
C VAL A 192 6.08 23.03 -4.32
N SER A 193 6.31 22.05 -5.18
CA SER A 193 5.46 21.80 -6.35
C SER A 193 5.38 20.30 -6.66
N CYS A 194 4.30 19.89 -7.35
CA CYS A 194 4.14 18.55 -7.85
C CYS A 194 4.40 18.51 -9.36
N GLY A 195 5.02 17.42 -9.81
CA GLY A 195 5.10 17.10 -11.22
C GLY A 195 3.75 16.70 -11.81
N LYS A 196 3.70 16.53 -13.14
CA LYS A 196 2.52 15.95 -13.79
C LYS A 196 2.28 14.53 -13.25
N PRO A 197 1.01 14.16 -12.99
CA PRO A 197 0.69 12.77 -12.65
C PRO A 197 1.20 11.77 -13.69
N GLU A 198 1.74 10.66 -13.22
CA GLU A 198 2.26 9.59 -14.07
C GLU A 198 1.13 8.84 -14.77
N ASN A 199 1.30 8.57 -16.06
CA ASN A 199 0.41 7.70 -16.82
C ASN A 199 0.80 6.24 -16.56
N LYS A 200 0.07 5.58 -15.68
CA LYS A 200 0.43 4.27 -15.13
C LYS A 200 -0.25 3.13 -15.87
N MET A 201 0.35 1.94 -15.84
CA MET A 201 -0.20 0.69 -16.35
C MET A 201 -1.46 0.25 -15.58
N GLY A 202 -1.48 0.43 -14.26
CA GLY A 202 -2.54 -0.02 -13.36
C GLY A 202 -2.62 0.86 -12.11
N VAL A 203 -3.45 0.46 -11.16
CA VAL A 203 -3.84 1.25 -9.98
C VAL A 203 -4.29 2.66 -10.38
N ILE A 204 -5.05 2.71 -11.46
CA ILE A 204 -5.65 3.94 -12.00
C ILE A 204 -6.63 4.50 -10.96
N GLY A 205 -6.68 5.83 -10.84
CA GLY A 205 -7.50 6.50 -9.82
C GLY A 205 -6.74 6.81 -8.52
N CYS A 206 -5.46 6.39 -8.41
CA CYS A 206 -4.57 6.83 -7.34
C CYS A 206 -3.41 7.63 -7.92
N ALA A 207 -3.57 8.96 -7.99
CA ALA A 207 -2.58 9.85 -8.59
C ALA A 207 -1.19 9.66 -7.96
N THR A 208 -0.17 9.63 -8.80
CA THR A 208 1.24 9.46 -8.40
C THR A 208 2.05 10.48 -9.17
N SER A 209 2.89 11.27 -8.50
CA SER A 209 3.76 12.26 -9.18
C SER A 209 5.05 12.48 -8.41
N ASP A 210 5.88 13.35 -8.97
CA ASP A 210 7.03 13.91 -8.27
C ASP A 210 6.60 14.98 -7.26
N ILE A 211 7.42 15.17 -6.22
CA ILE A 211 7.44 16.37 -5.37
C ILE A 211 8.80 17.04 -5.59
N ILE A 212 8.76 18.32 -5.95
CA ILE A 212 9.93 19.16 -6.17
C ILE A 212 10.03 20.13 -5.00
N LEU A 213 11.21 20.22 -4.42
CA LEU A 213 11.54 21.10 -3.28
C LEU A 213 12.63 22.07 -3.74
N ASP A 214 12.29 23.35 -3.79
CA ASP A 214 13.19 24.44 -4.16
C ASP A 214 13.23 25.48 -3.02
N ASN A 215 14.28 25.41 -2.19
CA ASN A 215 14.47 26.26 -1.03
C ASN A 215 13.27 26.28 -0.06
N VAL A 216 12.64 25.13 0.16
CA VAL A 216 11.47 24.98 1.03
C VAL A 216 11.88 25.16 2.48
N ARG A 217 11.30 26.17 3.13
CA ARG A 217 11.61 26.51 4.52
C ARG A 217 10.66 25.83 5.49
N VAL A 218 11.18 24.85 6.25
CA VAL A 218 10.40 24.01 7.19
C VAL A 218 10.86 24.32 8.62
N HIS A 219 9.92 24.60 9.52
CA HIS A 219 10.26 24.89 10.92
C HIS A 219 10.72 23.63 11.67
N LYS A 220 11.61 23.78 12.64
CA LYS A 220 12.15 22.64 13.41
C LYS A 220 11.11 21.83 14.16
N SER A 221 9.93 22.40 14.48
CA SER A 221 8.81 21.68 15.08
C SER A 221 8.18 20.62 14.16
N ASP A 222 8.45 20.72 12.85
CA ASP A 222 7.96 19.78 11.84
C ASP A 222 9.02 18.71 11.48
N LEU A 223 10.16 18.69 12.18
CA LEU A 223 11.07 17.56 12.21
C LEU A 223 10.34 16.40 12.91
N LEU A 224 10.20 15.28 12.22
CA LEU A 224 9.49 14.09 12.71
C LEU A 224 10.47 13.14 13.41
N GLY A 225 10.41 13.10 14.72
CA GLY A 225 11.36 12.37 15.56
C GLY A 225 12.67 13.13 15.76
N GLU A 226 13.80 12.41 15.84
CA GLU A 226 15.12 12.95 16.05
C GLU A 226 15.88 13.14 14.73
N GLU A 227 16.73 14.16 14.66
CA GLU A 227 17.65 14.37 13.54
C GLU A 227 18.57 13.13 13.35
N GLY A 228 18.73 12.68 12.11
CA GLY A 228 19.50 11.49 11.76
C GLY A 228 18.79 10.14 12.01
N LYS A 229 17.56 10.13 12.51
CA LYS A 229 16.77 8.90 12.74
C LYS A 229 15.70 8.64 11.68
N GLY A 230 15.61 9.47 10.64
CA GLY A 230 14.59 9.36 9.59
C GLY A 230 14.67 8.05 8.83
N PHE A 231 15.86 7.54 8.52
CA PHE A 231 16.01 6.27 7.82
C PHE A 231 15.45 5.07 8.61
N ILE A 232 15.68 5.05 9.93
CA ILE A 232 15.12 4.02 10.81
C ILE A 232 13.60 4.12 10.86
N ASN A 233 13.05 5.35 10.93
CA ASN A 233 11.61 5.58 10.85
C ASN A 233 11.04 5.04 9.52
N ALA A 234 11.66 5.36 8.38
CA ALA A 234 11.25 4.88 7.07
C ALA A 234 11.23 3.34 6.99
N MET A 235 12.29 2.67 7.43
CA MET A 235 12.39 1.21 7.34
C MET A 235 11.36 0.50 8.21
N LYS A 236 11.11 0.99 9.43
CA LYS A 236 10.05 0.45 10.30
C LYS A 236 8.64 0.69 9.73
N THR A 237 8.42 1.84 9.11
CA THR A 237 7.17 2.13 8.41
C THR A 237 6.94 1.16 7.26
N LEU A 238 7.98 0.88 6.47
CA LEU A 238 7.93 -0.07 5.35
C LEU A 238 7.65 -1.52 5.80
N ASP A 239 8.03 -1.94 7.01
CA ASP A 239 7.67 -3.29 7.50
C ASP A 239 6.14 -3.46 7.61
N THR A 240 5.43 -2.43 8.07
CA THR A 240 3.96 -2.42 8.06
C THR A 240 3.40 -2.31 6.64
N GLY A 241 4.01 -1.50 5.80
CA GLY A 241 3.63 -1.36 4.39
C GLY A 241 3.77 -2.68 3.63
N ARG A 242 4.85 -3.44 3.83
CA ARG A 242 5.03 -4.78 3.23
C ARG A 242 3.91 -5.74 3.60
N LEU A 243 3.44 -5.74 4.85
CA LEU A 243 2.26 -6.50 5.25
C LEU A 243 1.01 -6.03 4.50
N GLY A 244 0.82 -4.72 4.33
CA GLY A 244 -0.28 -4.14 3.56
C GLY A 244 -0.28 -4.60 2.11
N VAL A 245 0.88 -4.55 1.42
CA VAL A 245 1.03 -5.03 0.04
C VAL A 245 0.77 -6.55 -0.07
N ALA A 246 1.24 -7.31 0.90
CA ALA A 246 1.00 -8.75 0.93
C ALA A 246 -0.50 -9.07 1.08
N ALA A 247 -1.21 -8.34 1.95
CA ALA A 247 -2.65 -8.44 2.14
C ALA A 247 -3.44 -8.00 0.89
N GLN A 248 -3.03 -6.90 0.25
CA GLN A 248 -3.55 -6.45 -1.03
C GLN A 248 -3.40 -7.52 -2.11
N SER A 249 -2.22 -8.15 -2.18
CA SER A 249 -1.93 -9.20 -3.16
C SER A 249 -2.87 -10.40 -3.00
N ILE A 250 -3.06 -10.92 -1.79
CA ILE A 250 -3.97 -12.06 -1.55
C ILE A 250 -5.43 -11.69 -1.83
N GLY A 251 -5.83 -10.43 -1.61
CA GLY A 251 -7.16 -9.95 -1.95
C GLY A 251 -7.40 -9.96 -3.47
N VAL A 252 -6.48 -9.38 -4.26
CA VAL A 252 -6.57 -9.42 -5.73
C VAL A 252 -6.56 -10.85 -6.27
N VAL A 253 -5.71 -11.73 -5.70
CA VAL A 253 -5.70 -13.17 -6.05
C VAL A 253 -7.05 -13.82 -5.78
N GLN A 254 -7.65 -13.54 -4.62
CA GLN A 254 -8.98 -14.07 -4.29
C GLN A 254 -10.01 -13.61 -5.31
N GLY A 255 -10.05 -12.32 -5.65
CA GLY A 255 -10.95 -11.77 -6.65
C GLY A 255 -10.74 -12.39 -8.03
N ALA A 256 -9.50 -12.53 -8.47
CA ALA A 256 -9.16 -13.15 -9.75
C ALA A 256 -9.55 -14.65 -9.81
N LEU A 257 -9.37 -15.39 -8.72
CA LEU A 257 -9.78 -16.78 -8.59
C LEU A 257 -11.31 -16.92 -8.62
N ASP A 258 -12.03 -16.06 -7.88
CA ASP A 258 -13.50 -16.06 -7.86
C ASP A 258 -14.07 -15.83 -9.27
N GLU A 259 -13.54 -14.86 -10.01
CA GLU A 259 -13.95 -14.57 -11.40
C GLU A 259 -13.61 -15.73 -12.34
N ALA A 260 -12.43 -16.33 -12.21
CA ALA A 260 -12.03 -17.47 -13.02
C ALA A 260 -12.93 -18.69 -12.79
N ILE A 261 -13.29 -18.98 -11.53
CA ILE A 261 -14.20 -20.08 -11.18
C ILE A 261 -15.60 -19.81 -11.74
N ARG A 262 -16.13 -18.59 -11.56
CA ARG A 262 -17.45 -18.19 -12.06
C ARG A 262 -17.50 -18.38 -13.57
N TYR A 263 -16.56 -17.76 -14.28
CA TYR A 263 -16.51 -17.82 -15.75
C TYR A 263 -16.35 -19.26 -16.26
N ALA A 264 -15.48 -20.07 -15.64
CA ALA A 264 -15.27 -21.45 -16.05
C ALA A 264 -16.52 -22.33 -15.91
N LYS A 265 -17.39 -22.07 -14.92
CA LYS A 265 -18.66 -22.77 -14.71
C LYS A 265 -19.74 -22.35 -15.71
N GLU A 266 -19.73 -21.11 -16.17
CA GLU A 266 -20.74 -20.55 -17.07
C GLU A 266 -20.38 -20.75 -18.55
N ARG A 267 -19.14 -20.53 -18.93
CA ARG A 267 -18.67 -20.59 -20.32
C ARG A 267 -18.67 -22.00 -20.86
N LYS A 268 -19.27 -22.19 -22.05
CA LYS A 268 -19.28 -23.47 -22.75
C LYS A 268 -18.51 -23.37 -24.08
N GLN A 269 -17.72 -24.39 -24.35
CA GLN A 269 -17.05 -24.63 -25.63
C GLN A 269 -16.99 -26.14 -25.87
N PHE A 270 -16.99 -26.56 -27.15
CA PHE A 270 -16.98 -27.98 -27.53
C PHE A 270 -18.13 -28.78 -26.86
N GLY A 271 -19.32 -28.15 -26.69
CA GLY A 271 -20.53 -28.75 -26.15
C GLY A 271 -20.57 -28.92 -24.63
N ARG A 272 -19.55 -28.49 -23.86
CA ARG A 272 -19.50 -28.56 -22.39
C ARG A 272 -18.91 -27.32 -21.74
N ARG A 273 -19.04 -27.23 -20.43
CA ARG A 273 -18.43 -26.12 -19.67
C ARG A 273 -16.91 -26.18 -19.78
N ILE A 274 -16.23 -25.03 -19.81
CA ILE A 274 -14.77 -25.04 -19.83
C ILE A 274 -14.18 -25.58 -18.53
N ALA A 275 -14.89 -25.52 -17.41
CA ALA A 275 -14.51 -26.17 -16.14
C ALA A 275 -14.36 -27.69 -16.25
N ASP A 276 -15.03 -28.35 -17.22
CA ASP A 276 -14.99 -29.78 -17.41
C ASP A 276 -13.73 -30.24 -18.19
N PHE A 277 -12.90 -29.30 -18.67
CA PHE A 277 -11.60 -29.61 -19.26
C PHE A 277 -10.52 -29.67 -18.16
N GLN A 278 -9.76 -30.74 -18.15
CA GLN A 278 -8.75 -31.00 -17.14
C GLN A 278 -7.69 -29.88 -17.02
N ALA A 279 -7.29 -29.29 -18.16
CA ALA A 279 -6.34 -28.17 -18.16
C ALA A 279 -6.87 -26.97 -17.37
N ILE A 280 -8.17 -26.65 -17.47
CA ILE A 280 -8.78 -25.53 -16.74
C ILE A 280 -8.98 -25.90 -15.27
N SER A 281 -9.49 -27.09 -14.96
CA SER A 281 -9.72 -27.51 -13.58
C SER A 281 -8.41 -27.60 -12.79
N PHE A 282 -7.32 -28.09 -13.40
CA PHE A 282 -6.00 -28.13 -12.76
C PHE A 282 -5.39 -26.74 -12.56
N MET A 283 -5.59 -25.83 -13.52
CA MET A 283 -5.17 -24.44 -13.36
C MET A 283 -5.86 -23.78 -12.16
N ILE A 284 -7.17 -23.97 -12.02
CA ILE A 284 -7.95 -23.44 -10.87
C ILE A 284 -7.47 -24.07 -9.54
N ALA A 285 -7.20 -25.36 -9.51
CA ALA A 285 -6.69 -26.04 -8.32
C ALA A 285 -5.31 -25.52 -7.90
N ASP A 286 -4.40 -25.29 -8.85
CA ASP A 286 -3.09 -24.68 -8.60
C ASP A 286 -3.22 -23.23 -8.08
N MET A 287 -4.10 -22.41 -8.70
CA MET A 287 -4.40 -21.05 -8.23
C MET A 287 -4.89 -21.03 -6.78
N ALA A 288 -5.83 -21.91 -6.43
CA ALA A 288 -6.38 -22.03 -5.08
C ALA A 288 -5.30 -22.46 -4.06
N THR A 289 -4.47 -23.43 -4.42
CA THR A 289 -3.37 -23.91 -3.55
C THR A 289 -2.34 -22.83 -3.26
N LYS A 290 -1.93 -22.07 -4.28
CA LYS A 290 -0.98 -20.95 -4.13
C LYS A 290 -1.55 -19.80 -3.30
N LEU A 291 -2.83 -19.49 -3.49
CA LEU A 291 -3.53 -18.50 -2.67
C LEU A 291 -3.51 -18.90 -1.19
N GLU A 292 -3.85 -20.15 -0.88
CA GLU A 292 -3.86 -20.64 0.50
C GLU A 292 -2.46 -20.55 1.15
N ALA A 293 -1.42 -20.92 0.41
CA ALA A 293 -0.04 -20.76 0.87
C ALA A 293 0.33 -19.29 1.14
N ALA A 294 -0.07 -18.38 0.24
CA ALA A 294 0.15 -16.95 0.42
C ALA A 294 -0.61 -16.39 1.65
N LYS A 295 -1.88 -16.75 1.82
CA LYS A 295 -2.70 -16.36 2.98
C LYS A 295 -2.05 -16.77 4.30
N ASN A 296 -1.54 -17.99 4.39
CA ASN A 296 -0.87 -18.47 5.60
C ASN A 296 0.39 -17.66 5.95
N LEU A 297 1.19 -17.24 4.96
CA LEU A 297 2.33 -16.33 5.20
C LEU A 297 1.88 -14.96 5.69
N VAL A 298 0.85 -14.39 5.08
CA VAL A 298 0.33 -13.06 5.45
C VAL A 298 -0.29 -13.08 6.85
N TYR A 299 -1.14 -14.05 7.13
CA TYR A 299 -1.82 -14.17 8.44
C TYR A 299 -0.85 -14.47 9.58
N LYS A 300 0.15 -15.33 9.33
CA LYS A 300 1.25 -15.56 10.27
C LYS A 300 2.00 -14.26 10.58
N THR A 301 2.29 -13.46 9.55
CA THR A 301 3.01 -12.19 9.73
C THR A 301 2.19 -11.21 10.60
N ALA A 302 0.89 -11.07 10.32
CA ALA A 302 0.00 -10.23 11.12
C ALA A 302 -0.05 -10.71 12.59
N TYR A 303 -0.16 -12.02 12.82
CA TYR A 303 -0.13 -12.61 14.17
C TYR A 303 1.18 -12.30 14.89
N LEU A 304 2.33 -12.39 14.23
CA LEU A 304 3.63 -12.06 14.84
C LEU A 304 3.69 -10.57 15.25
N MET A 305 3.15 -9.66 14.41
CA MET A 305 3.07 -8.24 14.75
C MET A 305 2.17 -8.00 15.97
N ASP A 306 1.00 -8.63 16.04
CA ASP A 306 0.06 -8.49 17.16
C ASP A 306 0.60 -9.06 18.46
N THR A 307 1.48 -10.04 18.39
CA THR A 307 2.14 -10.64 19.56
C THR A 307 3.51 -10.02 19.85
N HIS A 308 3.82 -8.87 19.23
CA HIS A 308 5.06 -8.09 19.42
C HIS A 308 6.34 -8.89 19.19
N GLN A 309 6.30 -9.87 18.28
CA GLN A 309 7.46 -10.63 17.85
C GLN A 309 8.14 -9.95 16.65
N ASP A 310 9.44 -10.26 16.39
CA ASP A 310 10.12 -9.77 15.18
C ASP A 310 9.47 -10.35 13.92
N ALA A 311 8.70 -9.52 13.25
CA ALA A 311 7.98 -9.88 12.02
C ALA A 311 8.70 -9.43 10.73
N SER A 312 9.84 -8.75 10.80
CA SER A 312 10.50 -8.12 9.64
C SER A 312 10.83 -9.12 8.52
N MET A 313 11.39 -10.30 8.87
CA MET A 313 11.66 -11.35 7.87
C MET A 313 10.35 -11.96 7.33
N ALA A 314 9.39 -12.21 8.22
CA ALA A 314 8.09 -12.77 7.83
C ALA A 314 7.33 -11.80 6.89
N ALA A 315 7.37 -10.48 7.16
CA ALA A 315 6.76 -9.45 6.29
C ALA A 315 7.40 -9.44 4.89
N SER A 316 8.73 -9.57 4.82
CA SER A 316 9.43 -9.67 3.54
C SER A 316 9.09 -10.96 2.79
N MET A 317 8.99 -12.11 3.47
CA MET A 317 8.57 -13.38 2.87
C MET A 317 7.13 -13.31 2.36
N ALA A 318 6.21 -12.77 3.17
CA ALA A 318 4.80 -12.62 2.82
C ALA A 318 4.63 -11.70 1.59
N LYS A 319 5.28 -10.54 1.60
CA LYS A 319 5.22 -9.58 0.48
C LYS A 319 5.79 -10.17 -0.80
N TYR A 320 6.97 -10.77 -0.73
CA TYR A 320 7.62 -11.40 -1.88
C TYR A 320 6.73 -12.48 -2.50
N TYR A 321 6.35 -13.47 -1.70
CA TYR A 321 5.58 -14.61 -2.20
C TYR A 321 4.19 -14.21 -2.70
N ALA A 322 3.43 -13.42 -1.92
CA ALA A 322 2.09 -13.01 -2.29
C ALA A 322 2.06 -12.16 -3.57
N ALA A 323 3.03 -11.25 -3.75
CA ALA A 323 3.11 -10.39 -4.94
C ALA A 323 3.45 -11.20 -6.22
N GLU A 324 4.39 -12.15 -6.14
CA GLU A 324 4.73 -13.03 -7.27
C GLU A 324 3.54 -13.94 -7.65
N VAL A 325 2.91 -14.57 -6.65
CA VAL A 325 1.71 -15.41 -6.84
C VAL A 325 0.57 -14.57 -7.43
N CYS A 326 0.43 -13.31 -7.01
CA CYS A 326 -0.62 -12.43 -7.54
C CYS A 326 -0.45 -12.19 -9.05
N ASN A 327 0.76 -11.88 -9.49
CA ASN A 327 1.03 -11.70 -10.93
C ASN A 327 0.78 -12.97 -11.73
N GLU A 328 1.17 -14.14 -11.21
CA GLU A 328 0.93 -15.42 -11.86
C GLU A 328 -0.57 -15.71 -11.99
N ILE A 329 -1.32 -15.57 -10.87
CA ILE A 329 -2.74 -15.94 -10.82
C ILE A 329 -3.61 -14.97 -11.61
N ALA A 330 -3.33 -13.67 -11.57
CA ALA A 330 -4.05 -12.70 -12.38
C ALA A 330 -3.88 -13.01 -13.89
N GLY A 331 -2.66 -13.39 -14.31
CA GLY A 331 -2.41 -13.83 -15.68
C GLY A 331 -3.20 -15.10 -16.06
N LYS A 332 -3.28 -16.09 -15.15
CA LYS A 332 -4.10 -17.30 -15.34
C LYS A 332 -5.60 -16.98 -15.42
N ALA A 333 -6.09 -16.06 -14.62
CA ALA A 333 -7.49 -15.62 -14.69
C ALA A 333 -7.82 -15.01 -16.05
N VAL A 334 -6.96 -14.13 -16.59
CA VAL A 334 -7.09 -13.61 -17.95
C VAL A 334 -7.09 -14.75 -18.97
N GLN A 335 -6.16 -15.70 -18.84
CA GLN A 335 -6.05 -16.85 -19.76
C GLN A 335 -7.31 -17.74 -19.75
N ILE A 336 -7.90 -17.99 -18.60
CA ILE A 336 -9.15 -18.76 -18.45
C ILE A 336 -10.32 -18.07 -19.17
N HIS A 337 -10.37 -16.73 -19.13
CA HIS A 337 -11.39 -15.94 -19.83
C HIS A 337 -11.16 -15.91 -21.35
N GLY A 338 -9.95 -16.22 -21.84
CA GLY A 338 -9.59 -16.14 -23.25
C GLY A 338 -9.72 -14.69 -23.76
N GLY A 339 -10.29 -14.51 -24.97
CA GLY A 339 -10.48 -13.18 -25.55
C GLY A 339 -11.29 -12.21 -24.68
N TYR A 340 -12.23 -12.71 -23.91
CA TYR A 340 -13.00 -11.90 -22.94
C TYR A 340 -12.17 -11.41 -21.76
N GLY A 341 -11.10 -12.09 -21.39
CA GLY A 341 -10.17 -11.63 -20.35
C GLY A 341 -9.29 -10.45 -20.79
N PHE A 342 -9.27 -10.14 -22.09
CA PHE A 342 -8.44 -9.07 -22.68
C PHE A 342 -9.21 -7.76 -22.92
N ILE A 343 -10.51 -7.74 -22.67
CA ILE A 343 -11.35 -6.55 -22.84
C ILE A 343 -11.80 -5.98 -21.49
N LYS A 344 -11.99 -4.66 -21.44
CA LYS A 344 -12.28 -3.91 -20.20
C LYS A 344 -13.64 -4.22 -19.55
N ASP A 345 -14.54 -4.91 -20.28
CA ASP A 345 -15.83 -5.34 -19.73
C ASP A 345 -15.70 -6.37 -18.60
N TYR A 346 -14.54 -7.06 -18.50
CA TYR A 346 -14.25 -8.09 -17.51
C TYR A 346 -13.16 -7.61 -16.53
N LYS A 347 -13.40 -7.79 -15.25
CA LYS A 347 -12.55 -7.27 -14.15
C LYS A 347 -11.11 -7.83 -14.16
N VAL A 348 -10.88 -9.01 -14.75
CA VAL A 348 -9.59 -9.72 -14.67
C VAL A 348 -8.45 -8.99 -15.38
N GLU A 349 -8.73 -8.22 -16.44
CA GLU A 349 -7.72 -7.43 -17.14
C GLU A 349 -7.19 -6.30 -16.23
N ARG A 350 -8.09 -5.62 -15.47
CA ARG A 350 -7.71 -4.58 -14.50
C ARG A 350 -6.90 -5.18 -13.35
N MET A 351 -7.34 -6.31 -12.81
CA MET A 351 -6.60 -7.03 -11.77
C MET A 351 -5.17 -7.39 -12.23
N TYR A 352 -5.01 -7.79 -13.49
CA TYR A 352 -3.70 -8.10 -14.10
C TYR A 352 -2.82 -6.84 -14.22
N ARG A 353 -3.37 -5.70 -14.63
CA ARG A 353 -2.63 -4.44 -14.69
C ARG A 353 -2.26 -3.93 -13.30
N ASP A 354 -3.20 -3.97 -12.36
CA ASP A 354 -3.01 -3.46 -10.99
C ASP A 354 -1.93 -4.24 -10.24
N CYS A 355 -1.98 -5.58 -10.31
CA CYS A 355 -1.07 -6.42 -9.53
C CYS A 355 0.39 -6.30 -9.96
N ARG A 356 0.67 -5.78 -11.17
CA ARG A 356 2.05 -5.70 -11.68
C ARG A 356 2.95 -4.85 -10.79
N VAL A 357 2.42 -3.79 -10.18
CA VAL A 357 3.21 -2.91 -9.30
C VAL A 357 3.53 -3.56 -7.95
N PHE A 358 2.80 -4.59 -7.52
CA PHE A 358 2.98 -5.20 -6.19
C PHE A 358 4.34 -5.88 -6.02
N THR A 359 5.00 -6.31 -7.10
CA THR A 359 6.37 -6.82 -7.05
C THR A 359 7.43 -5.71 -7.09
N ILE A 360 7.02 -4.44 -7.26
CA ILE A 360 7.92 -3.30 -7.49
C ILE A 360 7.94 -2.35 -6.30
N TYR A 361 6.80 -1.81 -5.90
CA TYR A 361 6.74 -0.79 -4.85
C TYR A 361 6.92 -1.37 -3.44
N GLU A 362 7.18 -0.50 -2.46
CA GLU A 362 7.49 -0.84 -1.06
C GLU A 362 8.65 -1.85 -0.91
N GLY A 363 9.59 -1.77 -1.84
CA GLY A 363 10.72 -2.67 -2.00
C GLY A 363 10.43 -3.79 -2.99
N THR A 364 11.20 -3.85 -4.07
CA THR A 364 11.05 -4.87 -5.11
C THR A 364 11.15 -6.29 -4.54
N SER A 365 10.68 -7.29 -5.31
CA SER A 365 10.88 -8.72 -4.95
C SER A 365 12.34 -9.03 -4.62
N GLN A 366 13.30 -8.43 -5.35
CA GLN A 366 14.73 -8.57 -5.11
C GLN A 366 15.16 -7.94 -3.79
N VAL A 367 14.61 -6.78 -3.43
CA VAL A 367 14.87 -6.15 -2.11
C VAL A 367 14.34 -7.04 -0.98
N GLN A 368 13.16 -7.66 -1.14
CA GLN A 368 12.65 -8.60 -0.15
C GLN A 368 13.59 -9.80 0.02
N GLN A 369 14.07 -10.36 -1.09
CA GLN A 369 15.07 -11.45 -1.07
C GLN A 369 16.36 -11.03 -0.38
N MET A 370 16.86 -9.80 -0.61
CA MET A 370 18.03 -9.27 0.11
C MET A 370 17.80 -9.18 1.62
N VAL A 371 16.63 -8.71 2.06
CA VAL A 371 16.29 -8.64 3.50
C VAL A 371 16.23 -10.04 4.11
N ILE A 372 15.58 -11.00 3.43
CA ILE A 372 15.48 -12.39 3.89
C ILE A 372 16.89 -13.01 3.99
N ALA A 373 17.67 -12.94 2.92
CA ALA A 373 19.03 -13.49 2.88
C ALA A 373 19.94 -12.85 3.95
N GLY A 374 19.85 -11.52 4.12
CA GLY A 374 20.61 -10.80 5.13
C GLY A 374 20.28 -11.25 6.57
N LYS A 375 19.02 -11.64 6.85
CA LYS A 375 18.61 -12.18 8.15
C LYS A 375 19.07 -13.63 8.36
N LEU A 376 19.04 -14.45 7.31
CA LEU A 376 19.42 -15.87 7.39
C LEU A 376 20.92 -16.09 7.39
N LEU A 377 21.70 -15.24 6.70
CA LEU A 377 23.13 -15.39 6.50
C LEU A 377 23.99 -14.53 7.46
N LYS A 378 23.37 -13.71 8.32
CA LYS A 378 24.11 -13.03 9.39
C LYS A 378 24.72 -14.06 10.33
N LYS A 379 26.06 -13.97 10.47
CA LYS A 379 26.80 -14.67 11.51
C LYS A 379 26.58 -14.03 12.87
#